data_432f3a7ff93ab7c8893eccd45c27b560
#
_entry.id   432f3a7ff93ab7c8893eccd45c27b560
#
_cell.length_a   1.000
_cell.length_b   1.000
_cell.length_c   1.000
_cell.angle_alpha   90.00
_cell.angle_beta   90.00
_cell.angle_gamma   90.00
#
_symmetry.space_group_name_H-M   'P 1'
#
loop_
_entity.id
_entity.type
_entity.pdbx_description
1 polymer ?
#
loop_
_entity_poly.entity_id
_entity_poly.type
_entity_poly.pdbx_seq_one_letter_code
_entity_poly.pdbx_strand_id
1 'polypeptide(L)'
;MPQNTGLVHVGIHVNDIATMRDFYTRVIGLQVSDEDLEGVNRNGVGMCFLSSDPVAEHHEFVLVEGRSSEEDTQLVQQMSFKVPAIQDLRDYKKLIEEENLKIDRIVSHGNAFGMYFFDPEGNRVELYYRTGFPVPQPHGDPIDLSRSDEDLLTDAKEALFSKTR
;
A
#
# COMPACT_ATOMS: atom_id res chain seq x y z
N MET A 1 25.63 12.50 -18.91
CA MET A 1 24.31 11.85 -18.93
C MET A 1 23.56 12.27 -17.68
N PRO A 2 22.22 12.50 -17.74
CA PRO A 2 21.48 12.81 -16.52
C PRO A 2 21.62 11.67 -15.51
N GLN A 3 21.57 12.01 -14.22
CA GLN A 3 21.56 11.00 -13.14
C GLN A 3 20.21 10.27 -13.11
N ASN A 4 20.17 9.08 -12.48
CA ASN A 4 18.92 8.37 -12.29
C ASN A 4 17.93 9.22 -11.49
N THR A 5 16.67 9.22 -11.93
CA THR A 5 15.57 9.87 -11.19
C THR A 5 15.00 8.90 -10.15
N GLY A 6 14.47 9.43 -9.04
CA GLY A 6 13.71 8.69 -8.04
C GLY A 6 12.22 9.02 -8.12
N LEU A 7 11.34 8.07 -7.77
CA LEU A 7 9.93 8.35 -7.56
C LEU A 7 9.79 9.07 -6.21
N VAL A 8 9.08 10.21 -6.19
CA VAL A 8 8.86 11.01 -4.99
C VAL A 8 7.42 10.84 -4.50
N HIS A 9 6.45 11.04 -5.37
CA HIS A 9 5.03 10.93 -5.02
C HIS A 9 4.21 10.39 -6.17
N VAL A 10 2.99 9.92 -5.85
CA VAL A 10 1.97 9.50 -6.82
C VAL A 10 0.62 10.11 -6.43
N GLY A 11 -0.17 10.50 -7.43
CA GLY A 11 -1.55 10.95 -7.22
C GLY A 11 -2.53 9.99 -7.89
N ILE A 12 -3.67 9.78 -7.24
CA ILE A 12 -4.78 9.01 -7.81
C ILE A 12 -6.07 9.84 -7.82
N HIS A 13 -6.89 9.63 -8.83
CA HIS A 13 -8.23 10.19 -8.84
C HIS A 13 -9.19 9.34 -7.99
N VAL A 14 -10.05 10.02 -7.21
CA VAL A 14 -11.03 9.42 -6.31
C VAL A 14 -12.43 9.98 -6.57
N ASN A 15 -13.47 9.21 -6.22
CA ASN A 15 -14.87 9.66 -6.30
C ASN A 15 -15.30 10.41 -5.04
N ASP A 16 -14.94 9.87 -3.88
CA ASP A 16 -15.25 10.44 -2.56
C ASP A 16 -13.97 10.72 -1.80
N ILE A 17 -13.48 11.95 -1.92
CA ILE A 17 -12.20 12.34 -1.32
C ILE A 17 -12.25 12.29 0.22
N ALA A 18 -13.41 12.55 0.84
CA ALA A 18 -13.52 12.50 2.30
C ALA A 18 -13.41 11.07 2.82
N THR A 19 -14.08 10.11 2.19
CA THR A 19 -14.00 8.68 2.52
C THR A 19 -12.58 8.16 2.30
N MET A 20 -11.95 8.51 1.19
CA MET A 20 -10.60 8.05 0.87
C MET A 20 -9.54 8.68 1.78
N ARG A 21 -9.68 9.98 2.11
CA ARG A 21 -8.83 10.65 3.11
C ARG A 21 -8.91 9.95 4.47
N ASP A 22 -10.13 9.67 4.97
CA ASP A 22 -10.34 8.94 6.24
C ASP A 22 -9.65 7.57 6.20
N PHE A 23 -9.84 6.81 5.12
CA PHE A 23 -9.20 5.51 4.96
C PHE A 23 -7.67 5.60 5.02
N TYR A 24 -7.03 6.45 4.21
CA TYR A 24 -5.57 6.53 4.17
C TYR A 24 -4.95 7.13 5.43
N THR A 25 -5.69 7.95 6.17
CA THR A 25 -5.20 8.46 7.46
C THR A 25 -5.43 7.48 8.61
N ARG A 26 -6.64 6.95 8.75
CA ARG A 26 -7.02 6.11 9.89
C ARG A 26 -6.56 4.66 9.73
N VAL A 27 -6.69 4.08 8.54
CA VAL A 27 -6.35 2.66 8.31
C VAL A 27 -4.89 2.51 7.89
N ILE A 28 -4.40 3.29 6.92
CA ILE A 28 -3.02 3.18 6.45
C ILE A 28 -2.04 3.93 7.37
N GLY A 29 -2.51 4.96 8.07
CA GLY A 29 -1.70 5.71 9.04
C GLY A 29 -0.90 6.86 8.42
N LEU A 30 -1.24 7.29 7.19
CA LEU A 30 -0.64 8.49 6.60
C LEU A 30 -1.14 9.74 7.32
N GLN A 31 -0.34 10.80 7.29
CA GLN A 31 -0.67 12.09 7.86
C GLN A 31 -1.05 13.07 6.75
N VAL A 32 -2.09 13.88 7.00
CA VAL A 32 -2.42 14.99 6.10
C VAL A 32 -1.36 16.08 6.25
N SER A 33 -0.69 16.42 5.17
CA SER A 33 0.26 17.52 5.13
C SER A 33 -0.37 18.82 4.60
N ASP A 34 -1.36 18.70 3.68
CA ASP A 34 -2.16 19.79 3.15
C ASP A 34 -3.47 19.25 2.58
N GLU A 35 -4.54 20.04 2.63
CA GLU A 35 -5.83 19.65 2.02
C GLU A 35 -6.68 20.84 1.59
N ASP A 36 -7.44 20.66 0.52
CA ASP A 36 -8.47 21.55 0.03
C ASP A 36 -9.61 20.68 -0.53
N LEU A 37 -10.41 20.10 0.37
CA LEU A 37 -11.42 19.10 0.01
C LEU A 37 -12.58 19.68 -0.81
N GLU A 38 -12.85 20.99 -0.67
CA GLU A 38 -13.89 21.69 -1.43
C GLU A 38 -13.35 22.32 -2.72
N GLY A 39 -12.04 22.26 -2.96
CA GLY A 39 -11.40 22.81 -4.14
C GLY A 39 -11.44 24.33 -4.24
N VAL A 40 -11.59 25.04 -3.11
CA VAL A 40 -11.73 26.51 -3.06
C VAL A 40 -10.55 27.22 -3.74
N ASN A 41 -9.35 26.72 -3.52
CA ASN A 41 -8.12 27.26 -4.07
C ASN A 41 -7.65 26.56 -5.37
N ARG A 42 -8.43 25.56 -5.87
CA ARG A 42 -8.00 24.65 -6.93
C ARG A 42 -9.07 24.45 -8.02
N ASN A 43 -9.78 25.52 -8.37
CA ASN A 43 -10.77 25.55 -9.44
C ASN A 43 -11.92 24.53 -9.27
N GLY A 44 -12.35 24.27 -8.03
CA GLY A 44 -13.44 23.34 -7.72
C GLY A 44 -13.02 21.87 -7.69
N VAL A 45 -11.72 21.56 -7.66
CA VAL A 45 -11.23 20.18 -7.56
C VAL A 45 -10.69 19.92 -6.16
N GLY A 46 -11.34 19.02 -5.42
CA GLY A 46 -10.90 18.60 -4.10
C GLY A 46 -9.54 17.87 -4.17
N MET A 47 -8.64 18.19 -3.23
CA MET A 47 -7.32 17.56 -3.12
C MET A 47 -6.93 17.32 -1.67
N CYS A 48 -6.23 16.22 -1.42
CA CYS A 48 -5.64 15.90 -0.13
C CYS A 48 -4.22 15.36 -0.33
N PHE A 49 -3.26 15.92 0.37
CA PHE A 49 -1.85 15.56 0.31
C PHE A 49 -1.48 14.79 1.57
N LEU A 50 -0.91 13.61 1.39
CA LEU A 50 -0.65 12.65 2.45
C LEU A 50 0.82 12.24 2.46
N SER A 51 1.39 12.09 3.66
CA SER A 51 2.77 11.63 3.85
C SER A 51 2.88 10.68 5.03
N SER A 52 3.85 9.78 4.98
CA SER A 52 4.27 8.96 6.13
C SER A 52 5.07 9.80 7.14
N ASP A 53 5.80 10.83 6.67
CA ASP A 53 6.53 11.80 7.48
C ASP A 53 6.49 13.19 6.80
N PRO A 54 5.49 14.05 7.13
CA PRO A 54 5.34 15.37 6.51
C PRO A 54 6.49 16.34 6.76
N VAL A 55 7.37 16.03 7.71
CA VAL A 55 8.58 16.85 7.96
C VAL A 55 9.68 16.51 6.95
N ALA A 56 9.81 15.22 6.60
CA ALA A 56 10.81 14.76 5.65
C ALA A 56 10.36 14.98 4.19
N GLU A 57 9.09 14.67 3.88
CA GLU A 57 8.52 14.82 2.55
C GLU A 57 7.11 15.41 2.66
N HIS A 58 6.86 16.54 2.00
CA HIS A 58 5.56 17.21 2.08
C HIS A 58 4.41 16.26 1.72
N HIS A 59 4.56 15.45 0.68
CA HIS A 59 3.60 14.40 0.32
C HIS A 59 4.25 13.30 -0.49
N GLU A 60 3.83 12.09 -0.23
CA GLU A 60 4.19 10.88 -0.97
C GLU A 60 2.97 10.37 -1.76
N PHE A 61 1.76 10.74 -1.30
CA PHE A 61 0.52 10.31 -1.88
C PHE A 61 -0.48 11.46 -1.97
N VAL A 62 -1.18 11.58 -3.12
CA VAL A 62 -2.16 12.66 -3.35
C VAL A 62 -3.47 12.06 -3.80
N LEU A 63 -4.55 12.44 -3.12
CA LEU A 63 -5.92 12.17 -3.54
C LEU A 63 -6.44 13.39 -4.30
N VAL A 64 -7.02 13.16 -5.47
CA VAL A 64 -7.59 14.20 -6.34
C VAL A 64 -9.00 13.79 -6.70
N GLU A 65 -9.98 14.64 -6.40
CA GLU A 65 -11.36 14.40 -6.78
C GLU A 65 -11.54 14.36 -8.31
N GLY A 66 -12.52 13.59 -8.79
CA GLY A 66 -12.87 13.54 -10.22
C GLY A 66 -12.50 12.24 -10.93
N ARG A 67 -12.49 11.10 -10.23
CA ARG A 67 -12.46 9.78 -10.87
C ARG A 67 -13.69 9.63 -11.75
N SER A 68 -13.48 9.33 -13.04
CA SER A 68 -14.60 9.02 -13.96
C SER A 68 -15.18 7.65 -13.61
N SER A 69 -16.47 7.62 -13.26
CA SER A 69 -17.18 6.36 -13.00
C SER A 69 -17.55 5.59 -14.28
N GLU A 70 -17.40 6.20 -15.45
CA GLU A 70 -17.81 5.59 -16.73
C GLU A 70 -16.77 4.66 -17.34
N GLU A 71 -15.51 4.76 -16.89
CA GLU A 71 -14.43 3.88 -17.35
C GLU A 71 -13.85 3.15 -16.14
N ASP A 72 -14.19 1.87 -15.98
CA ASP A 72 -13.56 0.96 -15.01
C ASP A 72 -12.13 0.59 -15.46
N THR A 73 -11.35 1.63 -15.75
CA THR A 73 -9.95 1.49 -16.15
C THR A 73 -9.07 1.48 -14.90
N GLN A 74 -8.67 0.31 -14.48
CA GLN A 74 -7.66 0.14 -13.43
C GLN A 74 -6.28 0.52 -13.96
N LEU A 75 -5.96 1.81 -13.97
CA LEU A 75 -4.65 2.32 -14.39
C LEU A 75 -3.55 1.99 -13.37
N VAL A 76 -3.91 1.91 -12.09
CA VAL A 76 -2.98 1.56 -11.01
C VAL A 76 -3.24 0.11 -10.61
N GLN A 77 -2.24 -0.75 -10.82
CA GLN A 77 -2.37 -2.18 -10.49
C GLN A 77 -2.35 -2.42 -8.98
N GLN A 78 -1.51 -1.69 -8.24
CA GLN A 78 -1.45 -1.70 -6.78
C GLN A 78 -0.68 -0.48 -6.24
N MET A 79 -0.96 -0.15 -4.97
CA MET A 79 -0.20 0.80 -4.18
C MET A 79 0.38 0.07 -2.99
N SER A 80 1.72 0.06 -2.86
CA SER A 80 2.42 -0.71 -1.84
C SER A 80 2.99 0.21 -0.76
N PHE A 81 2.60 -0.03 0.49
CA PHE A 81 3.09 0.69 1.66
C PHE A 81 3.99 -0.22 2.49
N LYS A 82 5.17 0.28 2.83
CA LYS A 82 6.13 -0.48 3.62
C LYS A 82 5.75 -0.49 5.10
N VAL A 83 5.83 -1.67 5.73
CA VAL A 83 5.74 -1.82 7.18
C VAL A 83 7.10 -2.23 7.75
N PRO A 84 7.45 -1.78 8.98
CA PRO A 84 8.76 -2.01 9.59
C PRO A 84 8.94 -3.42 10.14
N ALA A 85 7.86 -4.12 10.54
CA ALA A 85 7.94 -5.44 11.17
C ALA A 85 6.85 -6.42 10.67
N ILE A 86 7.07 -7.73 10.83
CA ILE A 86 6.05 -8.76 10.54
C ILE A 86 4.85 -8.60 11.47
N GLN A 87 5.08 -8.16 12.71
CA GLN A 87 4.00 -7.90 13.67
C GLN A 87 3.03 -6.84 13.15
N ASP A 88 3.52 -5.82 12.44
CA ASP A 88 2.65 -4.81 11.84
C ASP A 88 1.70 -5.42 10.79
N LEU A 89 2.14 -6.42 10.01
CA LEU A 89 1.24 -7.14 9.11
C LEU A 89 0.10 -7.85 9.85
N ARG A 90 0.37 -8.40 11.06
CA ARG A 90 -0.66 -9.03 11.91
C ARG A 90 -1.64 -8.01 12.45
N ASP A 91 -1.11 -6.89 12.94
CA ASP A 91 -1.93 -5.81 13.49
C ASP A 91 -2.81 -5.17 12.42
N TYR A 92 -2.26 -4.93 11.23
CA TYR A 92 -3.03 -4.47 10.08
C TYR A 92 -4.05 -5.51 9.60
N LYS A 93 -3.71 -6.81 9.59
CA LYS A 93 -4.68 -7.86 9.26
C LYS A 93 -5.91 -7.76 10.15
N LYS A 94 -5.71 -7.63 11.46
CA LYS A 94 -6.79 -7.47 12.43
C LYS A 94 -7.60 -6.19 12.18
N LEU A 95 -6.92 -5.06 11.97
CA LEU A 95 -7.58 -3.78 11.68
C LEU A 95 -8.43 -3.85 10.39
N ILE A 96 -7.90 -4.44 9.32
CA ILE A 96 -8.60 -4.59 8.04
C ILE A 96 -9.85 -5.47 8.20
N GLU A 97 -9.76 -6.54 9.01
CA GLU A 97 -10.89 -7.41 9.33
C GLU A 97 -11.95 -6.67 10.19
N GLU A 98 -11.54 -5.85 11.16
CA GLU A 98 -12.43 -5.01 11.99
C GLU A 98 -13.15 -3.94 11.14
N GLU A 99 -12.49 -3.40 10.11
CA GLU A 99 -13.07 -2.46 9.16
C GLU A 99 -13.96 -3.13 8.09
N ASN A 100 -14.14 -4.47 8.15
CA ASN A 100 -14.87 -5.27 7.17
C ASN A 100 -14.35 -5.15 5.73
N LEU A 101 -13.07 -4.83 5.56
CA LEU A 101 -12.42 -4.81 4.27
C LEU A 101 -11.97 -6.21 3.86
N LYS A 102 -12.02 -6.47 2.56
CA LYS A 102 -11.68 -7.80 2.05
C LYS A 102 -10.18 -7.92 1.82
N ILE A 103 -9.54 -8.83 2.55
CA ILE A 103 -8.18 -9.28 2.23
C ILE A 103 -8.26 -10.19 0.99
N ASP A 104 -7.51 -9.84 -0.05
CA ASP A 104 -7.40 -10.62 -1.28
C ASP A 104 -6.48 -11.83 -1.07
N ARG A 105 -5.27 -11.58 -0.59
CA ARG A 105 -4.27 -12.63 -0.33
C ARG A 105 -3.15 -12.15 0.60
N ILE A 106 -2.48 -13.12 1.21
CA ILE A 106 -1.25 -12.90 1.99
C ILE A 106 -0.21 -13.90 1.45
N VAL A 107 0.94 -13.37 0.99
CA VAL A 107 1.95 -14.17 0.27
C VAL A 107 3.36 -13.85 0.71
N SER A 108 4.24 -14.84 0.59
CA SER A 108 5.68 -14.66 0.62
C SER A 108 6.22 -14.58 -0.81
N HIS A 109 6.89 -13.49 -1.11
CA HIS A 109 7.73 -13.37 -2.30
C HIS A 109 9.19 -13.81 -2.03
N GLY A 110 9.43 -14.39 -0.87
CA GLY A 110 10.76 -14.71 -0.37
C GLY A 110 11.55 -13.47 0.04
N ASN A 111 11.71 -12.50 -0.85
CA ASN A 111 12.35 -11.21 -0.54
C ASN A 111 11.46 -10.25 0.25
N ALA A 112 10.16 -10.54 0.33
CA ALA A 112 9.16 -9.79 1.08
C ALA A 112 7.95 -10.64 1.46
N PHE A 113 7.20 -10.20 2.46
CA PHE A 113 5.83 -10.64 2.72
C PHE A 113 4.87 -9.54 2.30
N GLY A 114 3.85 -9.88 1.50
CA GLY A 114 2.84 -8.97 1.01
C GLY A 114 1.45 -9.35 1.50
N MET A 115 0.69 -8.39 2.02
CA MET A 115 -0.73 -8.54 2.31
C MET A 115 -1.52 -7.59 1.42
N TYR A 116 -2.41 -8.15 0.60
CA TYR A 116 -3.18 -7.45 -0.42
C TYR A 116 -4.63 -7.33 0.00
N PHE A 117 -5.21 -6.15 -0.14
CA PHE A 117 -6.61 -5.85 0.11
C PHE A 117 -7.07 -4.67 -0.76
N PHE A 118 -8.33 -4.24 -0.60
CA PHE A 118 -8.87 -3.15 -1.40
C PHE A 118 -9.25 -1.97 -0.51
N ASP A 119 -8.98 -0.77 -0.98
CA ASP A 119 -9.50 0.46 -0.39
C ASP A 119 -11.01 0.62 -0.64
N PRO A 120 -11.70 1.61 -0.06
CA PRO A 120 -13.13 1.79 -0.22
C PRO A 120 -13.60 1.97 -1.66
N GLU A 121 -12.73 2.41 -2.57
CA GLU A 121 -13.03 2.57 -4.00
C GLU A 121 -12.51 1.43 -4.88
N GLY A 122 -12.06 0.34 -4.27
CA GLY A 122 -11.63 -0.88 -4.97
C GLY A 122 -10.22 -0.82 -5.55
N ASN A 123 -9.40 0.18 -5.19
CA ASN A 123 -8.01 0.15 -5.59
C ASN A 123 -7.25 -0.87 -4.74
N ARG A 124 -6.36 -1.64 -5.37
CA ARG A 124 -5.56 -2.63 -4.66
C ARG A 124 -4.47 -1.96 -3.84
N VAL A 125 -4.44 -2.29 -2.55
CA VAL A 125 -3.42 -1.87 -1.59
C VAL A 125 -2.60 -3.07 -1.16
N GLU A 126 -1.30 -2.88 -1.02
CA GLU A 126 -0.37 -3.86 -0.46
C GLU A 126 0.31 -3.27 0.77
N LEU A 127 0.36 -4.04 1.85
CA LEU A 127 1.28 -3.82 2.96
C LEU A 127 2.47 -4.77 2.80
N TYR A 128 3.68 -4.20 2.78
CA TYR A 128 4.89 -4.85 2.33
C TYR A 128 5.96 -4.85 3.41
N TYR A 129 6.32 -6.04 3.92
CA TYR A 129 7.46 -6.24 4.81
C TYR A 129 8.63 -6.83 4.04
N ARG A 130 9.80 -6.19 4.09
CA ARG A 130 11.01 -6.67 3.39
C ARG A 130 11.78 -7.64 4.27
N THR A 131 11.95 -8.90 3.84
CA THR A 131 12.73 -9.93 4.55
C THR A 131 14.25 -9.72 4.48
N GLY A 132 14.72 -9.04 3.43
CA GLY A 132 16.15 -8.87 3.16
C GLY A 132 16.80 -10.02 2.41
N PHE A 133 16.07 -11.12 2.11
CA PHE A 133 16.60 -12.23 1.33
C PHE A 133 16.53 -11.95 -0.17
N PRO A 134 17.60 -12.17 -0.95
CA PRO A 134 17.64 -11.88 -2.39
C PRO A 134 17.01 -13.03 -3.21
N VAL A 135 15.79 -13.42 -2.89
CA VAL A 135 15.07 -14.49 -3.61
C VAL A 135 14.76 -14.05 -5.05
N PRO A 136 15.11 -14.85 -6.07
CA PRO A 136 14.78 -14.53 -7.46
C PRO A 136 13.27 -14.41 -7.68
N GLN A 137 12.87 -13.46 -8.52
CA GLN A 137 11.48 -13.23 -8.88
C GLN A 137 11.20 -13.72 -10.32
N PRO A 138 9.96 -14.13 -10.65
CA PRO A 138 8.77 -14.14 -9.77
C PRO A 138 8.78 -15.30 -8.75
N HIS A 139 8.38 -15.01 -7.51
CA HIS A 139 8.14 -16.01 -6.46
C HIS A 139 6.91 -15.57 -5.66
N GLY A 140 6.04 -16.52 -5.27
CA GLY A 140 4.81 -16.18 -4.54
C GLY A 140 4.12 -17.42 -3.97
N ASP A 141 4.33 -17.69 -2.67
CA ASP A 141 3.68 -18.76 -1.93
C ASP A 141 2.73 -18.19 -0.87
N PRO A 142 1.50 -18.72 -0.71
CA PRO A 142 0.62 -18.32 0.38
C PRO A 142 1.29 -18.53 1.75
N ILE A 143 1.12 -17.58 2.67
CA ILE A 143 1.60 -17.70 4.04
C ILE A 143 0.50 -17.48 5.06
N ASP A 144 0.66 -18.10 6.23
CA ASP A 144 -0.19 -17.90 7.40
C ASP A 144 0.57 -17.06 8.45
N LEU A 145 0.13 -15.80 8.64
CA LEU A 145 0.72 -14.87 9.60
C LEU A 145 0.54 -15.30 11.06
N SER A 146 -0.25 -16.34 11.37
CA SER A 146 -0.36 -16.88 12.74
C SER A 146 0.89 -17.65 13.17
N ARG A 147 1.75 -18.06 12.23
CA ARG A 147 3.02 -18.73 12.47
C ARG A 147 4.04 -17.76 13.09
N SER A 148 5.07 -18.32 13.72
CA SER A 148 6.16 -17.52 14.29
C SER A 148 6.95 -16.77 13.22
N ASP A 149 7.59 -15.66 13.60
CA ASP A 149 8.48 -14.90 12.69
C ASP A 149 9.64 -15.77 12.21
N GLU A 150 10.18 -16.61 13.11
CA GLU A 150 11.30 -17.52 12.81
C GLU A 150 10.91 -18.52 11.72
N ASP A 151 9.73 -19.14 11.81
CA ASP A 151 9.25 -20.10 10.81
C ASP A 151 9.01 -19.41 9.46
N LEU A 152 8.34 -18.22 9.46
CA LEU A 152 8.07 -17.47 8.24
C LEU A 152 9.36 -17.03 7.54
N LEU A 153 10.35 -16.56 8.30
CA LEU A 153 11.64 -16.14 7.75
C LEU A 153 12.48 -17.32 7.30
N THR A 154 12.37 -18.48 7.97
CA THR A 154 13.03 -19.70 7.55
C THR A 154 12.51 -20.15 6.19
N ASP A 155 11.19 -20.26 6.02
CA ASP A 155 10.58 -20.64 4.74
C ASP A 155 10.94 -19.64 3.63
N ALA A 156 10.91 -18.34 3.92
CA ALA A 156 11.30 -17.31 2.96
C ALA A 156 12.78 -17.43 2.53
N LYS A 157 13.66 -17.81 3.46
CA LYS A 157 15.08 -18.04 3.17
C LYS A 157 15.29 -19.31 2.35
N GLU A 158 14.53 -20.37 2.63
CA GLU A 158 14.59 -21.64 1.88
C GLU A 158 14.19 -21.45 0.41
N ALA A 159 13.34 -20.48 0.12
CA ALA A 159 12.97 -20.10 -1.24
C ALA A 159 14.19 -19.68 -2.11
N LEU A 160 15.32 -19.27 -1.51
CA LEU A 160 16.59 -19.03 -2.23
C LEU A 160 17.09 -20.28 -2.96
N PHE A 161 16.78 -21.45 -2.41
CA PHE A 161 17.29 -22.74 -2.90
C PHE A 161 16.22 -23.52 -3.68
N SER A 162 14.97 -23.05 -3.66
CA SER A 162 13.91 -23.64 -4.49
C SER A 162 14.20 -23.27 -5.95
N LYS A 163 14.38 -24.29 -6.79
CA LYS A 163 14.47 -24.07 -8.23
C LYS A 163 13.13 -23.46 -8.68
N THR A 164 13.21 -22.29 -9.31
CA THR A 164 12.09 -21.67 -10.06
C THR A 164 11.49 -22.75 -10.96
N ARG A 165 10.24 -23.13 -10.68
CA ARG A 165 9.45 -24.01 -11.55
C ARG A 165 8.89 -23.23 -12.71
#